data_1d125cc4ce61ffe2cb8e4907ff1e33e3
#
_entry.id   1d125cc4ce61ffe2cb8e4907ff1e33e3
#
_cell.length_a   1.000
_cell.length_b   1.000
_cell.length_c   1.000
_cell.angle_alpha   90.00
_cell.angle_beta   90.00
_cell.angle_gamma   90.00
#
_symmetry.space_group_name_H-M   'P 1'
#
loop_
_entity.id
_entity.type
_entity.pdbx_description
1 polymer ?
#
loop_
_entity_poly.entity_id
_entity_poly.type
_entity_poly.pdbx_seq_one_letter_code
_entity_poly.pdbx_strand_id
1 'polypeptide(L)'
;MTKSNDTEIKDTILKNRPNIAQSTLKTYMSSIRNVGKKIGVELKTIKDIVKHNEEIFNSLTDSNLNDRKTKLSAFIVALDDKHNSISKEVDEIISTYRDRVKVDKAKNIERETNQELTESQKKNYIPWNEVKIVYKKLKIEAEPLFKLDQLNVAQFQKLQNFVLLSLYVLIEPRRSLDYTAFKIKNVNKENDNYLLKKGKKTFFVFNQYKNSGRIGPQTIDIPNSLRNIIVKWSEKNPFDYLLVNSLGKTIGQSKLNDYLNQI
;
A
#
# COMPACT_ATOMS: atom_id res chain seq x y z
N MET A 1 -1.97 2.80 -32.84
CA MET A 1 -1.97 3.25 -31.43
C MET A 1 -3.27 4.03 -31.20
N THR A 2 -4.32 3.38 -30.77
CA THR A 2 -5.62 3.99 -30.45
C THR A 2 -5.49 4.75 -29.14
N LYS A 3 -5.55 6.08 -29.18
CA LYS A 3 -5.73 6.91 -27.97
C LYS A 3 -7.00 6.45 -27.30
N SER A 4 -6.91 5.96 -26.07
CA SER A 4 -8.05 5.46 -25.32
C SER A 4 -9.07 6.57 -25.09
N ASN A 5 -10.32 6.31 -25.44
CA ASN A 5 -11.48 7.20 -25.31
C ASN A 5 -11.91 7.44 -23.83
N ASP A 6 -11.02 7.24 -22.87
CA ASP A 6 -11.25 7.51 -21.42
C ASP A 6 -11.02 9.00 -21.04
N THR A 7 -10.96 9.91 -22.02
CA THR A 7 -10.42 11.27 -21.81
C THR A 7 -11.37 12.12 -20.98
N GLU A 8 -12.67 12.14 -21.26
CA GLU A 8 -13.63 13.03 -20.59
C GLU A 8 -13.76 12.75 -19.10
N ILE A 9 -14.03 11.48 -18.71
CA ILE A 9 -14.17 11.11 -17.29
C ILE A 9 -12.86 11.35 -16.54
N LYS A 10 -11.71 11.03 -17.13
CA LYS A 10 -10.41 11.25 -16.54
C LYS A 10 -10.14 12.74 -16.32
N ASP A 11 -10.42 13.57 -17.30
CA ASP A 11 -10.21 15.00 -17.24
C ASP A 11 -11.14 15.65 -16.20
N THR A 12 -12.38 15.18 -16.10
CA THR A 12 -13.33 15.59 -15.06
C THR A 12 -12.85 15.20 -13.67
N ILE A 13 -12.35 13.98 -13.48
CA ILE A 13 -11.77 13.55 -12.19
C ILE A 13 -10.57 14.43 -11.81
N LEU A 14 -9.69 14.75 -12.75
CA LEU A 14 -8.53 15.62 -12.52
C LEU A 14 -8.94 17.06 -12.19
N LYS A 15 -9.97 17.58 -12.86
CA LYS A 15 -10.55 18.89 -12.57
C LYS A 15 -11.13 18.95 -11.16
N ASN A 16 -11.89 17.92 -10.77
CA ASN A 16 -12.55 17.85 -9.46
C ASN A 16 -11.55 17.55 -8.32
N ARG A 17 -10.43 16.90 -8.63
CA ARG A 17 -9.37 16.52 -7.68
C ARG A 17 -7.97 16.77 -8.26
N PRO A 18 -7.52 18.04 -8.38
CA PRO A 18 -6.24 18.37 -9.02
C PRO A 18 -5.02 17.67 -8.39
N ASN A 19 -5.07 17.44 -7.09
CA ASN A 19 -3.98 16.82 -6.31
C ASN A 19 -4.19 15.30 -6.10
N ILE A 20 -5.01 14.65 -6.93
CA ILE A 20 -5.22 13.20 -6.81
C ILE A 20 -3.94 12.43 -7.12
N ALA A 21 -3.56 11.47 -6.25
CA ALA A 21 -2.42 10.61 -6.52
C ALA A 21 -2.66 9.77 -7.79
N GLN A 22 -1.63 9.60 -8.62
CA GLN A 22 -1.70 8.84 -9.88
C GLN A 22 -2.20 7.40 -9.68
N SER A 23 -1.82 6.77 -8.55
CA SER A 23 -2.32 5.44 -8.19
C SER A 23 -3.83 5.44 -7.93
N THR A 24 -4.37 6.48 -7.27
CA THR A 24 -5.80 6.63 -7.01
C THR A 24 -6.56 6.87 -8.31
N LEU A 25 -6.05 7.74 -9.19
CA LEU A 25 -6.64 7.97 -10.51
C LEU A 25 -6.72 6.67 -11.34
N LYS A 26 -5.63 5.91 -11.38
CA LYS A 26 -5.61 4.59 -12.05
C LYS A 26 -6.67 3.64 -11.47
N THR A 27 -6.81 3.62 -10.14
CA THR A 27 -7.82 2.79 -9.46
C THR A 27 -9.24 3.22 -9.83
N TYR A 28 -9.52 4.52 -9.86
CA TYR A 28 -10.85 5.04 -10.22
C TYR A 28 -11.19 4.71 -11.67
N MET A 29 -10.27 4.98 -12.60
CA MET A 29 -10.49 4.65 -14.02
C MET A 29 -10.70 3.14 -14.25
N SER A 30 -9.93 2.31 -13.54
CA SER A 30 -10.12 0.85 -13.58
C SER A 30 -11.47 0.43 -13.00
N SER A 31 -11.90 1.04 -11.89
CA SER A 31 -13.20 0.78 -11.27
C SER A 31 -14.36 1.10 -12.21
N ILE A 32 -14.34 2.27 -12.84
CA ILE A 32 -15.38 2.69 -13.78
C ILE A 32 -15.44 1.74 -14.99
N ARG A 33 -14.29 1.39 -15.59
CA ARG A 33 -14.22 0.43 -16.69
C ARG A 33 -14.73 -0.96 -16.30
N ASN A 34 -14.37 -1.45 -15.11
CA ASN A 34 -14.80 -2.77 -14.65
C ASN A 34 -16.30 -2.82 -14.39
N VAL A 35 -16.89 -1.75 -13.85
CA VAL A 35 -18.35 -1.65 -13.69
C VAL A 35 -19.03 -1.58 -15.04
N GLY A 36 -18.54 -0.76 -15.97
CA GLY A 36 -19.07 -0.70 -17.33
C GLY A 36 -19.08 -2.07 -18.02
N LYS A 37 -17.97 -2.81 -17.93
CA LYS A 37 -17.91 -4.20 -18.44
C LYS A 37 -18.94 -5.11 -17.78
N LYS A 38 -19.15 -4.98 -16.47
CA LYS A 38 -20.12 -5.81 -15.72
C LYS A 38 -21.56 -5.59 -16.18
N ILE A 39 -21.92 -4.34 -16.52
CA ILE A 39 -23.26 -3.99 -17.01
C ILE A 39 -23.37 -4.03 -18.56
N GLY A 40 -22.30 -4.45 -19.27
CA GLY A 40 -22.28 -4.55 -20.73
C GLY A 40 -22.24 -3.21 -21.47
N VAL A 41 -21.82 -2.11 -20.80
CA VAL A 41 -21.79 -0.76 -21.35
C VAL A 41 -20.38 -0.18 -21.28
N GLU A 42 -19.96 0.53 -22.33
CA GLU A 42 -18.73 1.30 -22.31
C GLU A 42 -19.00 2.72 -21.78
N LEU A 43 -18.61 2.96 -20.53
CA LEU A 43 -18.77 4.26 -19.86
C LEU A 43 -17.63 5.21 -20.29
N LYS A 44 -17.89 6.12 -21.23
CA LYS A 44 -16.92 7.08 -21.80
C LYS A 44 -17.11 8.51 -21.32
N THR A 45 -18.36 8.87 -21.02
CA THR A 45 -18.76 10.24 -20.70
C THR A 45 -19.51 10.30 -19.38
N ILE A 46 -19.63 11.49 -18.81
CA ILE A 46 -20.48 11.75 -17.64
C ILE A 46 -21.95 11.42 -17.94
N LYS A 47 -22.41 11.69 -19.17
CA LYS A 47 -23.76 11.35 -19.61
C LYS A 47 -24.02 9.83 -19.58
N ASP A 48 -23.04 9.01 -19.93
CA ASP A 48 -23.18 7.55 -19.85
C ASP A 48 -23.36 7.11 -18.39
N ILE A 49 -22.62 7.72 -17.44
CA ILE A 49 -22.76 7.42 -16.01
C ILE A 49 -24.16 7.80 -15.51
N VAL A 50 -24.64 8.97 -15.86
CA VAL A 50 -25.99 9.44 -15.47
C VAL A 50 -27.07 8.52 -16.06
N LYS A 51 -26.99 8.22 -17.36
CA LYS A 51 -27.95 7.38 -18.07
C LYS A 51 -28.06 5.97 -17.48
N HIS A 52 -26.95 5.39 -17.04
CA HIS A 52 -26.86 4.02 -16.53
C HIS A 52 -26.68 3.95 -15.01
N ASN A 53 -27.09 5.01 -14.28
CA ASN A 53 -26.82 5.10 -12.83
C ASN A 53 -27.46 3.96 -12.03
N GLU A 54 -28.67 3.54 -12.39
CA GLU A 54 -29.39 2.45 -11.70
C GLU A 54 -28.70 1.10 -11.92
N GLU A 55 -28.31 0.77 -13.16
CA GLU A 55 -27.57 -0.46 -13.48
C GLU A 55 -26.21 -0.48 -12.79
N ILE A 56 -25.50 0.67 -12.74
CA ILE A 56 -24.26 0.84 -12.00
C ILE A 56 -24.47 0.53 -10.52
N PHE A 57 -25.46 1.17 -9.88
CA PHE A 57 -25.76 0.98 -8.46
C PHE A 57 -26.12 -0.46 -8.14
N ASN A 58 -27.04 -1.05 -8.92
CA ASN A 58 -27.49 -2.43 -8.75
C ASN A 58 -26.36 -3.44 -8.95
N SER A 59 -25.46 -3.22 -9.91
CA SER A 59 -24.30 -4.07 -10.16
C SER A 59 -23.34 -4.19 -8.97
N LEU A 60 -23.39 -3.22 -8.06
CA LEU A 60 -22.51 -3.15 -6.90
C LEU A 60 -23.12 -3.73 -5.61
N THR A 61 -24.39 -4.13 -5.64
CA THR A 61 -25.12 -4.60 -4.45
C THR A 61 -24.42 -5.78 -3.77
N ASP A 62 -23.94 -6.76 -4.53
CA ASP A 62 -23.32 -7.99 -4.05
C ASP A 62 -21.79 -7.86 -3.86
N SER A 63 -21.23 -6.68 -4.13
CA SER A 63 -19.81 -6.43 -3.92
C SER A 63 -19.48 -6.35 -2.43
N ASN A 64 -18.26 -6.75 -2.03
CA ASN A 64 -17.83 -6.52 -0.66
C ASN A 64 -17.77 -5.01 -0.33
N LEU A 65 -17.91 -4.67 0.96
CA LEU A 65 -18.06 -3.28 1.43
C LEU A 65 -16.93 -2.35 0.96
N ASN A 66 -15.68 -2.81 0.97
CA ASN A 66 -14.54 -1.99 0.58
C ASN A 66 -14.43 -1.81 -0.95
N ASP A 67 -14.73 -2.83 -1.73
CA ASP A 67 -14.76 -2.79 -3.19
C ASP A 67 -15.88 -1.85 -3.65
N ARG A 68 -17.10 -2.00 -3.11
CA ARG A 68 -18.23 -1.12 -3.38
C ARG A 68 -17.94 0.34 -3.04
N LYS A 69 -17.40 0.61 -1.85
CA LYS A 69 -16.97 1.95 -1.43
C LYS A 69 -15.99 2.56 -2.43
N THR A 70 -14.99 1.79 -2.89
CA THR A 70 -13.98 2.28 -3.85
C THR A 70 -14.61 2.63 -5.17
N LYS A 71 -15.47 1.76 -5.69
CA LYS A 71 -16.18 1.97 -6.96
C LYS A 71 -17.14 3.16 -6.89
N LEU A 72 -18.00 3.22 -5.87
CA LEU A 72 -18.90 4.36 -5.68
C LEU A 72 -18.14 5.69 -5.51
N SER A 73 -17.00 5.67 -4.80
CA SER A 73 -16.16 6.87 -4.68
C SER A 73 -15.61 7.34 -6.03
N ALA A 74 -15.29 6.43 -6.95
CA ALA A 74 -14.85 6.79 -8.30
C ALA A 74 -15.95 7.51 -9.08
N PHE A 75 -17.18 7.00 -9.03
CA PHE A 75 -18.35 7.64 -9.67
C PHE A 75 -18.72 8.97 -9.02
N ILE A 76 -18.71 9.05 -7.69
CA ILE A 76 -18.96 10.31 -6.98
C ILE A 76 -17.95 11.38 -7.42
N VAL A 77 -16.65 11.06 -7.50
CA VAL A 77 -15.63 12.03 -7.92
C VAL A 77 -15.77 12.39 -9.40
N ALA A 78 -16.19 11.46 -10.25
CA ALA A 78 -16.45 11.75 -11.66
C ALA A 78 -17.66 12.67 -11.86
N LEU A 79 -18.72 12.51 -11.06
CA LEU A 79 -19.96 13.30 -11.15
C LEU A 79 -19.91 14.65 -10.41
N ASP A 80 -19.06 14.78 -9.36
CA ASP A 80 -19.00 15.94 -8.45
C ASP A 80 -18.31 17.14 -9.13
N ASP A 81 -18.99 17.76 -10.11
CA ASP A 81 -18.49 18.97 -10.79
C ASP A 81 -18.72 20.22 -9.93
N LYS A 82 -17.74 20.53 -9.10
CA LYS A 82 -17.75 21.71 -8.22
C LYS A 82 -17.73 23.06 -8.97
N HIS A 83 -17.51 23.03 -10.28
CA HIS A 83 -17.26 24.22 -11.11
C HIS A 83 -18.40 24.54 -12.07
N ASN A 84 -19.36 23.65 -12.24
CA ASN A 84 -20.55 23.86 -13.08
C ASN A 84 -21.82 23.64 -12.25
N SER A 85 -22.91 24.27 -12.65
CA SER A 85 -24.24 23.99 -12.08
C SER A 85 -24.60 22.53 -12.33
N ILE A 86 -24.48 21.72 -11.28
CA ILE A 86 -24.86 20.30 -11.29
C ILE A 86 -26.37 20.24 -11.52
N SER A 87 -26.85 19.39 -12.43
CA SER A 87 -28.30 19.20 -12.58
C SER A 87 -28.85 18.53 -11.31
N LYS A 88 -30.11 18.81 -10.98
CA LYS A 88 -30.79 18.18 -9.84
C LYS A 88 -30.68 16.66 -9.87
N GLU A 89 -30.76 16.06 -11.05
CA GLU A 89 -30.60 14.63 -11.27
C GLU A 89 -29.22 14.11 -10.83
N VAL A 90 -28.13 14.82 -11.18
CA VAL A 90 -26.77 14.44 -10.78
C VAL A 90 -26.59 14.55 -9.27
N ASP A 91 -27.15 15.56 -8.63
CA ASP A 91 -27.12 15.71 -7.17
C ASP A 91 -27.83 14.54 -6.47
N GLU A 92 -28.98 14.11 -6.98
CA GLU A 92 -29.71 12.95 -6.44
C GLU A 92 -28.91 11.66 -6.56
N ILE A 93 -28.24 11.43 -7.69
CA ILE A 93 -27.33 10.28 -7.90
C ILE A 93 -26.17 10.32 -6.92
N ILE A 94 -25.50 11.47 -6.80
CA ILE A 94 -24.37 11.64 -5.87
C ILE A 94 -24.82 11.40 -4.42
N SER A 95 -25.97 11.92 -4.03
CA SER A 95 -26.55 11.73 -2.70
C SER A 95 -26.78 10.24 -2.42
N THR A 96 -27.44 9.54 -3.33
CA THR A 96 -27.69 8.09 -3.23
C THR A 96 -26.38 7.29 -3.05
N TYR A 97 -25.35 7.62 -3.83
CA TYR A 97 -24.05 6.95 -3.74
C TYR A 97 -23.33 7.27 -2.43
N ARG A 98 -23.39 8.52 -1.96
CA ARG A 98 -22.82 8.96 -0.67
C ARG A 98 -23.49 8.26 0.52
N ASP A 99 -24.81 8.14 0.51
CA ASP A 99 -25.56 7.47 1.58
C ASP A 99 -25.19 5.99 1.65
N ARG A 100 -25.06 5.32 0.50
CA ARG A 100 -24.57 3.93 0.47
C ARG A 100 -23.15 3.79 1.03
N VAL A 101 -22.24 4.68 0.64
CA VAL A 101 -20.87 4.71 1.18
C VAL A 101 -20.86 4.95 2.68
N LYS A 102 -21.77 5.80 3.20
CA LYS A 102 -21.93 6.07 4.64
C LYS A 102 -22.37 4.83 5.40
N VAL A 103 -23.39 4.12 4.89
CA VAL A 103 -23.86 2.85 5.47
C VAL A 103 -22.75 1.79 5.47
N ASP A 104 -22.05 1.62 4.36
CA ASP A 104 -20.95 0.65 4.25
C ASP A 104 -19.79 0.99 5.20
N LYS A 105 -19.51 2.29 5.36
CA LYS A 105 -18.49 2.76 6.33
C LYS A 105 -18.89 2.44 7.77
N ALA A 106 -20.15 2.66 8.13
CA ALA A 106 -20.65 2.33 9.48
C ALA A 106 -20.50 0.84 9.78
N LYS A 107 -20.89 -0.04 8.86
CA LYS A 107 -20.71 -1.49 8.99
C LYS A 107 -19.25 -1.91 9.13
N ASN A 108 -18.34 -1.28 8.38
CA ASN A 108 -16.91 -1.55 8.53
C ASN A 108 -16.37 -1.12 9.90
N ILE A 109 -16.78 0.06 10.40
CA ILE A 109 -16.39 0.55 11.73
C ILE A 109 -16.91 -0.40 12.82
N GLU A 110 -18.17 -0.83 12.74
CA GLU A 110 -18.75 -1.79 13.69
C GLU A 110 -17.94 -3.09 13.72
N ARG A 111 -17.66 -3.68 12.55
CA ARG A 111 -16.84 -4.89 12.45
C ARG A 111 -15.42 -4.69 13.01
N GLU A 112 -14.77 -3.55 12.71
CA GLU A 112 -13.44 -3.24 13.23
C GLU A 112 -13.45 -3.04 14.75
N THR A 113 -14.50 -2.38 15.28
CA THR A 113 -14.71 -2.21 16.73
C THR A 113 -14.89 -3.54 17.43
N ASN A 114 -15.64 -4.46 16.82
CA ASN A 114 -15.85 -5.81 17.33
C ASN A 114 -14.65 -6.75 17.07
N GLN A 115 -13.59 -6.27 16.41
CA GLN A 115 -12.42 -7.07 16.00
C GLN A 115 -12.78 -8.30 15.15
N GLU A 116 -13.85 -8.21 14.37
CA GLU A 116 -14.31 -9.29 13.50
C GLU A 116 -13.44 -9.38 12.23
N LEU A 117 -12.83 -10.53 12.03
CA LEU A 117 -12.06 -10.82 10.81
C LEU A 117 -12.99 -11.19 9.65
N THR A 118 -12.69 -10.70 8.46
CA THR A 118 -13.31 -11.22 7.23
C THR A 118 -12.85 -12.65 6.97
N GLU A 119 -13.59 -13.39 6.14
CA GLU A 119 -13.20 -14.77 5.77
C GLU A 119 -11.79 -14.82 5.12
N SER A 120 -11.45 -13.83 4.28
CA SER A 120 -10.11 -13.70 3.73
C SER A 120 -9.05 -13.44 4.79
N GLN A 121 -9.35 -12.61 5.79
CA GLN A 121 -8.44 -12.35 6.91
C GLN A 121 -8.29 -13.59 7.80
N LYS A 122 -9.37 -14.30 8.12
CA LYS A 122 -9.32 -15.55 8.89
C LYS A 122 -8.43 -16.59 8.21
N LYS A 123 -8.59 -16.74 6.89
CA LYS A 123 -7.80 -17.69 6.09
C LYS A 123 -6.29 -17.38 6.09
N ASN A 124 -5.94 -16.10 6.17
CA ASN A 124 -4.53 -15.64 6.10
C ASN A 124 -3.99 -15.20 7.47
N TYR A 125 -4.76 -15.39 8.53
CA TYR A 125 -4.35 -14.99 9.88
C TYR A 125 -3.31 -15.96 10.44
N ILE A 126 -2.16 -15.41 10.84
CA ILE A 126 -1.12 -16.15 11.54
C ILE A 126 -1.05 -15.60 12.97
N PRO A 127 -1.24 -16.44 14.01
CA PRO A 127 -1.11 -16.00 15.38
C PRO A 127 0.27 -15.44 15.70
N TRP A 128 0.33 -14.39 16.49
CA TRP A 128 1.61 -13.73 16.82
C TRP A 128 2.64 -14.67 17.44
N ASN A 129 2.21 -15.69 18.18
CA ASN A 129 3.09 -16.71 18.76
C ASN A 129 3.78 -17.55 17.67
N GLU A 130 3.10 -17.86 16.59
CA GLU A 130 3.69 -18.56 15.43
C GLU A 130 4.73 -17.68 14.72
N VAL A 131 4.43 -16.39 14.51
CA VAL A 131 5.41 -15.43 13.96
C VAL A 131 6.68 -15.39 14.83
N LYS A 132 6.54 -15.40 16.16
CA LYS A 132 7.70 -15.44 17.08
C LYS A 132 8.50 -16.74 16.99
N ILE A 133 7.84 -17.86 16.72
CA ILE A 133 8.52 -19.17 16.51
C ILE A 133 9.33 -19.10 15.22
N VAL A 134 8.73 -18.65 14.13
CA VAL A 134 9.42 -18.48 12.83
C VAL A 134 10.61 -17.52 12.98
N TYR A 135 10.43 -16.40 13.66
CA TYR A 135 11.51 -15.46 13.94
C TYR A 135 12.69 -16.09 14.69
N LYS A 136 12.41 -16.87 15.74
CA LYS A 136 13.46 -17.57 16.50
C LYS A 136 14.21 -18.57 15.65
N LYS A 137 13.50 -19.34 14.80
CA LYS A 137 14.11 -20.28 13.86
C LYS A 137 15.04 -19.57 12.88
N LEU A 138 14.54 -18.51 12.22
CA LEU A 138 15.35 -17.71 11.29
C LEU A 138 16.57 -17.08 11.98
N LYS A 139 16.45 -16.64 13.22
CA LYS A 139 17.56 -16.10 13.99
C LYS A 139 18.67 -17.13 14.16
N ILE A 140 18.33 -18.36 14.59
CA ILE A 140 19.29 -19.46 14.76
C ILE A 140 20.00 -19.77 13.44
N GLU A 141 19.27 -19.79 12.33
CA GLU A 141 19.83 -20.07 11.01
C GLU A 141 20.68 -18.90 10.45
N ALA A 142 20.37 -17.66 10.82
CA ALA A 142 21.07 -16.48 10.34
C ALA A 142 22.34 -16.14 11.14
N GLU A 143 22.36 -16.43 12.44
CA GLU A 143 23.51 -16.09 13.30
C GLU A 143 24.87 -16.60 12.79
N PRO A 144 25.04 -17.87 12.35
CA PRO A 144 26.29 -18.35 11.77
C PRO A 144 26.64 -17.65 10.45
N LEU A 145 25.65 -17.23 9.66
CA LEU A 145 25.89 -16.57 8.37
C LEU A 145 26.54 -15.20 8.51
N PHE A 146 26.30 -14.49 9.61
CA PHE A 146 26.98 -13.24 9.90
C PHE A 146 28.50 -13.38 10.14
N LYS A 147 28.99 -14.60 10.43
CA LYS A 147 30.40 -14.88 10.65
C LYS A 147 31.17 -15.24 9.39
N LEU A 148 30.46 -15.58 8.31
CA LEU A 148 31.09 -15.95 7.03
C LEU A 148 31.67 -14.71 6.33
N ASP A 149 32.86 -14.83 5.75
CA ASP A 149 33.48 -13.72 5.01
C ASP A 149 32.71 -13.41 3.72
N GLN A 150 32.23 -14.46 3.04
CA GLN A 150 31.43 -14.36 1.82
C GLN A 150 30.15 -15.16 1.95
N LEU A 151 29.10 -14.65 1.35
CA LEU A 151 27.79 -15.29 1.29
C LEU A 151 27.48 -15.70 -0.15
N ASN A 152 27.03 -16.93 -0.36
CA ASN A 152 26.39 -17.28 -1.62
C ASN A 152 24.95 -16.69 -1.69
N VAL A 153 24.32 -16.76 -2.87
CA VAL A 153 23.00 -16.15 -3.11
C VAL A 153 21.93 -16.67 -2.13
N ALA A 154 21.92 -17.98 -1.85
CA ALA A 154 20.94 -18.58 -0.95
C ALA A 154 21.16 -18.12 0.51
N GLN A 155 22.40 -18.04 0.95
CA GLN A 155 22.77 -17.55 2.28
C GLN A 155 22.43 -16.05 2.45
N PHE A 156 22.71 -15.25 1.42
CA PHE A 156 22.35 -13.84 1.40
C PHE A 156 20.84 -13.64 1.50
N GLN A 157 20.04 -14.39 0.71
CA GLN A 157 18.59 -14.33 0.76
C GLN A 157 18.04 -14.75 2.13
N LYS A 158 18.60 -15.83 2.72
CA LYS A 158 18.21 -16.28 4.07
C LYS A 158 18.48 -15.21 5.11
N LEU A 159 19.64 -14.56 5.05
CA LEU A 159 20.01 -13.48 5.94
C LEU A 159 19.11 -12.26 5.76
N GLN A 160 18.78 -11.90 4.51
CA GLN A 160 17.84 -10.83 4.19
C GLN A 160 16.42 -11.11 4.73
N ASN A 161 15.95 -12.37 4.63
CA ASN A 161 14.65 -12.77 5.19
C ASN A 161 14.61 -12.61 6.71
N PHE A 162 15.70 -12.96 7.41
CA PHE A 162 15.80 -12.71 8.84
C PHE A 162 15.77 -11.21 9.18
N VAL A 163 16.51 -10.39 8.42
CA VAL A 163 16.49 -8.92 8.57
C VAL A 163 15.10 -8.38 8.31
N LEU A 164 14.45 -8.81 7.23
CA LEU A 164 13.09 -8.41 6.87
C LEU A 164 12.10 -8.71 8.00
N LEU A 165 12.08 -9.95 8.51
CA LEU A 165 11.16 -10.31 9.60
C LEU A 165 11.49 -9.55 10.90
N SER A 166 12.78 -9.24 11.15
CA SER A 166 13.20 -8.44 12.30
C SER A 166 12.60 -7.03 12.31
N LEU A 167 12.37 -6.43 11.14
CA LEU A 167 11.72 -5.11 11.00
C LEU A 167 10.24 -5.13 11.43
N TYR A 168 9.60 -6.30 11.45
CA TYR A 168 8.20 -6.46 11.84
C TYR A 168 8.01 -7.04 13.24
N VAL A 169 9.06 -7.69 13.79
CA VAL A 169 8.98 -8.33 15.12
C VAL A 169 9.58 -7.47 16.23
N LEU A 170 10.62 -6.68 15.94
CA LEU A 170 11.39 -5.97 16.97
C LEU A 170 11.01 -4.50 17.15
N ILE A 171 10.23 -3.94 16.22
CA ILE A 171 9.68 -2.57 16.32
C ILE A 171 8.23 -2.59 15.88
N GLU A 172 7.51 -1.51 16.11
CA GLU A 172 6.18 -1.32 15.55
C GLU A 172 6.21 -1.43 14.01
N PRO A 173 5.37 -2.33 13.43
CA PRO A 173 5.44 -2.62 12.01
C PRO A 173 5.03 -1.41 11.16
N ARG A 174 5.82 -1.12 10.15
CA ARG A 174 5.52 -0.11 9.13
C ARG A 174 5.00 -0.75 7.86
N ARG A 175 4.44 0.07 6.97
CA ARG A 175 4.01 -0.42 5.66
C ARG A 175 5.22 -0.93 4.87
N SER A 176 5.04 -2.02 4.15
CA SER A 176 6.09 -2.59 3.29
C SER A 176 6.65 -1.54 2.30
N LEU A 177 5.81 -0.63 1.80
CA LEU A 177 6.23 0.47 0.92
C LEU A 177 7.32 1.35 1.54
N ASP A 178 7.34 1.54 2.85
CA ASP A 178 8.29 2.41 3.53
C ASP A 178 9.72 1.84 3.49
N TYR A 179 9.87 0.53 3.25
CA TYR A 179 11.15 -0.19 3.18
C TYR A 179 11.63 -0.50 1.74
N THR A 180 10.80 -0.32 0.71
CA THR A 180 11.11 -0.75 -0.68
C THR A 180 12.35 -0.12 -1.29
N ALA A 181 12.65 1.13 -0.91
CA ALA A 181 13.82 1.89 -1.37
C ALA A 181 14.61 2.47 -0.18
N PHE A 182 14.55 1.82 0.98
CA PHE A 182 15.23 2.27 2.19
C PHE A 182 16.75 2.11 2.04
N LYS A 183 17.51 3.18 2.21
CA LYS A 183 18.96 3.21 1.99
C LYS A 183 19.78 3.02 3.25
N ILE A 184 20.90 2.31 3.11
CA ILE A 184 21.93 2.14 4.14
C ILE A 184 23.28 2.72 3.73
N LYS A 185 23.47 3.01 2.43
CA LYS A 185 24.65 3.67 1.83
C LYS A 185 24.20 4.68 0.79
N ASN A 186 25.07 5.60 0.37
CA ASN A 186 24.85 6.59 -0.69
C ASN A 186 23.52 7.37 -0.56
N VAL A 187 23.29 7.93 0.63
CA VAL A 187 22.02 8.52 1.06
C VAL A 187 21.89 9.97 0.61
N ASN A 188 20.76 10.30 -0.01
CA ASN A 188 20.27 11.68 -0.10
C ASN A 188 19.35 11.95 1.10
N LYS A 189 19.81 12.73 2.07
CA LYS A 189 19.11 12.97 3.35
C LYS A 189 17.76 13.69 3.21
N GLU A 190 17.53 14.40 2.11
CA GLU A 190 16.29 15.14 1.89
C GLU A 190 15.19 14.26 1.30
N ASN A 191 15.58 13.29 0.46
CA ASN A 191 14.63 12.55 -0.36
C ASN A 191 14.51 11.05 -0.03
N ASP A 192 15.56 10.45 0.56
CA ASP A 192 15.56 9.02 0.82
C ASP A 192 14.93 8.66 2.19
N ASN A 193 14.41 7.44 2.28
CA ASN A 193 14.27 6.76 3.56
C ASN A 193 15.61 6.09 3.86
N TYR A 194 16.15 6.29 5.07
CA TYR A 194 17.51 5.86 5.32
C TYR A 194 17.85 5.54 6.78
N LEU A 195 18.97 4.83 6.94
CA LEU A 195 19.60 4.54 8.23
C LEU A 195 20.48 5.71 8.66
N LEU A 196 20.17 6.34 9.80
CA LEU A 196 20.96 7.38 10.42
C LEU A 196 21.72 6.82 11.61
N LYS A 197 23.06 6.93 11.61
CA LYS A 197 23.91 6.62 12.76
C LYS A 197 24.33 7.92 13.43
N LYS A 198 24.07 8.08 14.74
CA LYS A 198 24.44 9.26 15.52
C LYS A 198 25.05 8.81 16.86
N GLY A 199 26.37 8.79 16.93
CA GLY A 199 27.10 8.24 18.09
C GLY A 199 26.74 6.77 18.30
N LYS A 200 26.31 6.42 19.50
CA LYS A 200 25.88 5.05 19.86
C LYS A 200 24.44 4.73 19.46
N LYS A 201 23.67 5.68 18.97
CA LYS A 201 22.28 5.51 18.56
C LYS A 201 22.15 5.31 17.06
N THR A 202 21.11 4.61 16.67
CA THR A 202 20.75 4.37 15.26
C THR A 202 19.26 4.63 15.08
N PHE A 203 18.93 5.32 14.02
CA PHE A 203 17.56 5.74 13.72
C PHE A 203 17.19 5.33 12.31
N PHE A 204 15.92 5.04 12.11
CA PHE A 204 15.31 5.06 10.79
C PHE A 204 14.73 6.45 10.51
N VAL A 205 15.10 7.04 9.39
CA VAL A 205 14.52 8.29 8.89
C VAL A 205 13.65 7.97 7.69
N PHE A 206 12.40 8.40 7.74
CA PHE A 206 11.40 8.23 6.69
C PHE A 206 10.98 9.58 6.15
N ASN A 207 11.49 9.96 4.99
CA ASN A 207 11.09 11.15 4.24
C ASN A 207 9.93 10.84 3.30
N GLN A 208 9.91 9.62 2.74
CA GLN A 208 8.93 9.18 1.75
C GLN A 208 8.07 8.04 2.32
N TYR A 209 6.81 8.34 2.65
CA TYR A 209 5.81 7.38 3.09
C TYR A 209 4.40 7.93 2.78
N LYS A 210 3.36 7.10 2.92
CA LYS A 210 2.00 7.41 2.44
C LYS A 210 1.46 8.80 2.84
N ASN A 211 1.80 9.27 4.03
CA ASN A 211 1.29 10.53 4.59
C ASN A 211 2.38 11.60 4.77
N SER A 212 3.57 11.44 4.18
CA SER A 212 4.71 12.34 4.38
C SER A 212 4.42 13.78 3.97
N GLY A 213 3.65 13.99 2.91
CA GLY A 213 3.26 15.33 2.47
C GLY A 213 2.39 16.12 3.47
N ARG A 214 1.77 15.44 4.45
CA ARG A 214 0.95 16.07 5.50
C ARG A 214 1.66 16.12 6.85
N ILE A 215 2.42 15.09 7.18
CA ILE A 215 3.02 14.90 8.53
C ILE A 215 4.47 15.36 8.54
N GLY A 216 5.15 15.34 7.39
CA GLY A 216 6.58 15.62 7.28
C GLY A 216 7.45 14.38 7.57
N PRO A 217 8.79 14.54 7.59
CA PRO A 217 9.75 13.49 7.88
C PRO A 217 9.56 12.89 9.28
N GLN A 218 9.81 11.59 9.42
CA GLN A 218 9.75 10.88 10.70
C GLN A 218 11.11 10.25 11.03
N THR A 219 11.58 10.43 12.26
CA THR A 219 12.79 9.78 12.78
C THR A 219 12.38 8.84 13.90
N ILE A 220 12.76 7.57 13.79
CA ILE A 220 12.40 6.50 14.74
C ILE A 220 13.69 5.94 15.35
N ASP A 221 13.80 5.99 16.66
CA ASP A 221 14.88 5.32 17.40
C ASP A 221 14.65 3.80 17.35
N ILE A 222 15.67 3.03 17.00
CA ILE A 222 15.55 1.58 16.90
C ILE A 222 16.18 0.90 18.13
N PRO A 223 15.53 -0.12 18.70
CA PRO A 223 16.03 -0.81 19.87
C PRO A 223 17.35 -1.52 19.59
N ASN A 224 18.17 -1.70 20.62
CA ASN A 224 19.50 -2.32 20.50
C ASN A 224 19.46 -3.71 19.81
N SER A 225 18.40 -4.49 20.03
CA SER A 225 18.22 -5.79 19.38
C SER A 225 18.18 -5.68 17.85
N LEU A 226 17.36 -4.75 17.31
CA LEU A 226 17.29 -4.52 15.88
C LEU A 226 18.55 -3.82 15.34
N ARG A 227 19.07 -2.83 16.09
CA ARG A 227 20.31 -2.13 15.74
C ARG A 227 21.45 -3.11 15.47
N ASN A 228 21.67 -4.07 16.36
CA ASN A 228 22.76 -5.04 16.22
C ASN A 228 22.62 -5.89 14.96
N ILE A 229 21.38 -6.25 14.58
CA ILE A 229 21.09 -6.98 13.33
C ILE A 229 21.39 -6.09 12.13
N ILE A 230 20.89 -4.86 12.11
CA ILE A 230 21.05 -3.92 10.99
C ILE A 230 22.52 -3.53 10.78
N VAL A 231 23.29 -3.35 11.85
CA VAL A 231 24.72 -3.04 11.74
C VAL A 231 25.47 -4.22 11.08
N LYS A 232 25.29 -5.44 11.59
CA LYS A 232 25.92 -6.65 11.00
C LYS A 232 25.45 -6.87 9.56
N TRP A 233 24.17 -6.64 9.29
CA TRP A 233 23.63 -6.72 7.93
C TRP A 233 24.27 -5.70 6.99
N SER A 234 24.44 -4.46 7.42
CA SER A 234 25.08 -3.41 6.62
C SER A 234 26.53 -3.73 6.24
N GLU A 235 27.23 -4.53 7.04
CA GLU A 235 28.59 -5.02 6.73
C GLU A 235 28.57 -6.13 5.66
N LYS A 236 27.57 -7.00 5.72
CA LYS A 236 27.41 -8.12 4.77
C LYS A 236 26.69 -7.76 3.47
N ASN A 237 25.90 -6.70 3.49
CA ASN A 237 25.14 -6.26 2.33
C ASN A 237 26.00 -5.30 1.47
N PRO A 238 26.43 -5.68 0.25
CA PRO A 238 27.26 -4.84 -0.60
C PRO A 238 26.48 -3.68 -1.24
N PHE A 239 25.15 -3.72 -1.22
CA PHE A 239 24.27 -2.80 -1.92
C PHE A 239 23.89 -1.56 -1.11
N ASP A 240 23.35 -0.54 -1.77
CA ASP A 240 22.92 0.71 -1.14
C ASP A 240 21.63 0.59 -0.33
N TYR A 241 20.80 -0.37 -0.66
CA TYR A 241 19.47 -0.54 -0.08
C TYR A 241 19.47 -1.56 1.06
N LEU A 242 18.63 -1.32 2.07
CA LEU A 242 18.44 -2.23 3.19
C LEU A 242 17.94 -3.61 2.74
N LEU A 243 17.00 -3.62 1.78
CA LEU A 243 16.44 -4.81 1.17
C LEU A 243 16.57 -4.69 -0.35
N VAL A 244 16.98 -5.77 -0.99
CA VAL A 244 17.24 -5.80 -2.43
C VAL A 244 16.56 -6.96 -3.12
N ASN A 245 16.30 -6.81 -4.41
CA ASN A 245 15.92 -7.92 -5.28
C ASN A 245 17.15 -8.75 -5.68
N SER A 246 16.95 -9.80 -6.48
CA SER A 246 18.02 -10.69 -6.95
C SER A 246 19.11 -10.00 -7.79
N LEU A 247 18.85 -8.77 -8.26
CA LEU A 247 19.79 -7.95 -9.03
C LEU A 247 20.49 -6.88 -8.16
N GLY A 248 20.32 -6.90 -6.84
CA GLY A 248 20.87 -5.89 -5.93
C GLY A 248 20.22 -4.51 -6.01
N LYS A 249 19.06 -4.38 -6.67
CA LYS A 249 18.30 -3.13 -6.84
C LYS A 249 17.13 -3.07 -5.85
N THR A 250 16.44 -1.93 -5.86
CA THR A 250 15.22 -1.72 -5.05
C THR A 250 14.22 -2.85 -5.23
N ILE A 251 13.52 -3.19 -4.16
CA ILE A 251 12.49 -4.21 -4.16
C ILE A 251 11.10 -3.55 -4.29
N GLY A 252 10.26 -4.03 -5.21
CA GLY A 252 8.88 -3.57 -5.32
C GLY A 252 8.03 -4.05 -4.15
N GLN A 253 6.97 -3.31 -3.80
CA GLN A 253 6.09 -3.63 -2.67
C GLN A 253 5.49 -5.04 -2.77
N SER A 254 5.00 -5.44 -3.94
CA SER A 254 4.46 -6.80 -4.14
C SER A 254 5.50 -7.87 -3.85
N LYS A 255 6.73 -7.69 -4.35
CA LYS A 255 7.82 -8.66 -4.12
C LYS A 255 8.25 -8.73 -2.67
N LEU A 256 8.23 -7.60 -1.95
CA LEU A 256 8.52 -7.57 -0.51
C LEU A 256 7.44 -8.32 0.28
N ASN A 257 6.17 -8.16 -0.09
CA ASN A 257 5.08 -8.94 0.48
C ASN A 257 5.20 -10.44 0.15
N ASP A 258 5.62 -10.80 -1.08
CA ASP A 258 5.89 -12.20 -1.45
C ASP A 258 6.98 -12.81 -0.55
N TYR A 259 8.06 -12.07 -0.26
CA TYR A 259 9.09 -12.54 0.66
C TYR A 259 8.56 -12.76 2.08
N LEU A 260 7.73 -11.85 2.59
CA LEU A 260 7.08 -12.03 3.90
C LEU A 260 6.15 -13.25 3.93
N ASN A 261 5.45 -13.53 2.84
CA ASN A 261 4.56 -14.69 2.74
C ASN A 261 5.31 -16.02 2.54
N GLN A 262 6.58 -15.99 2.14
CA GLN A 262 7.44 -17.17 1.98
C GLN A 262 8.22 -17.52 3.25
N ILE A 263 8.30 -16.61 4.19
CA ILE A 263 8.93 -16.80 5.51
C ILE A 263 8.02 -17.62 6.41
#